data_f9874c713d17d323ef5e26e49f1d2424
#
_entry.id   f9874c713d17d323ef5e26e49f1d2424
#
_cell.length_a   1.000
_cell.length_b   1.000
_cell.length_c   1.000
_cell.angle_alpha   90.00
_cell.angle_beta   90.00
_cell.angle_gamma   90.00
#
_symmetry.space_group_name_H-M   'P 1'
#
loop_
_entity.id
_entity.type
_entity.pdbx_description
1 polymer ?
#
loop_
_entity_poly.entity_id
_entity_poly.type
_entity_poly.pdbx_seq_one_letter_code
_entity_poly.pdbx_strand_id
1 'polypeptide(L)'
;MKVALVHDYIKEYGGAEKVLEALHELFPDAPVYTSVYLPQYLGPHAKRFADWDIRTSYLQNIPGKAKLISPFRLLSKSIFQSFDFSGYDVIITSATGAYLPNSIDKKKAKLICYCHTPPRYLYGYATARVLTKNVLIKSLAQMANHILRMQDFETSANVDQYIANSEEVANRIKKFYRKDSVMVYPPAFEESRIKNQELRIEKKNTKYQIPNSRYYVAGGRLARPKHIDLIIKACLQLEVPLKIFGKGFAGYGEELSQIAHPKGTSFSEAANLKFQKDGNKIEFLGEVREEEKWELYRNAKALLFASEDEDFGIMPVESMAAGTPVIAYRSGGVQETVIDKVTGLFYDELKVESLVAAIKQFDKMKLNPKDCQKRAEKFSKERFMNEMKKVVMLYATS
;
A
#
# COMPACT_ATOMS: atom_id res chain seq x y z
N MET A 1 -26.87 9.29 -12.74
CA MET A 1 -25.46 9.02 -13.13
C MET A 1 -25.17 7.57 -12.84
N LYS A 2 -24.91 6.77 -13.87
CA LYS A 2 -24.54 5.36 -13.74
C LYS A 2 -23.01 5.26 -13.71
N VAL A 3 -22.48 4.71 -12.64
CA VAL A 3 -21.03 4.57 -12.41
C VAL A 3 -20.63 3.10 -12.55
N ALA A 4 -19.45 2.84 -13.11
CA ALA A 4 -18.76 1.56 -13.05
C ALA A 4 -17.39 1.73 -12.40
N LEU A 5 -16.98 0.77 -11.59
CA LEU A 5 -15.65 0.70 -11.02
C LEU A 5 -14.82 -0.35 -11.75
N VAL A 6 -13.55 -0.06 -11.99
CA VAL A 6 -12.62 -0.99 -12.64
C VAL A 6 -11.38 -1.13 -11.79
N HIS A 7 -10.94 -2.37 -11.53
CA HIS A 7 -9.75 -2.65 -10.75
C HIS A 7 -8.89 -3.73 -11.42
N ASP A 8 -7.58 -3.69 -11.23
CA ASP A 8 -6.65 -4.59 -11.92
C ASP A 8 -6.98 -6.07 -11.69
N TYR A 9 -6.96 -6.52 -10.45
CA TYR A 9 -7.38 -7.85 -9.98
C TYR A 9 -7.63 -7.82 -8.48
N ILE A 10 -8.47 -8.72 -7.97
CA ILE A 10 -8.78 -8.84 -6.54
C ILE A 10 -8.28 -10.20 -6.03
N LYS A 11 -7.13 -10.21 -5.35
CA LYS A 11 -6.47 -11.41 -4.80
C LYS A 11 -5.90 -11.20 -3.40
N GLU A 12 -5.59 -9.99 -3.04
CA GLU A 12 -5.04 -9.60 -1.75
C GLU A 12 -5.81 -8.36 -1.25
N TYR A 13 -5.73 -8.06 0.04
CA TYR A 13 -6.32 -6.86 0.60
C TYR A 13 -5.20 -5.94 1.12
N GLY A 14 -5.01 -4.83 0.45
CA GLY A 14 -3.99 -3.84 0.76
C GLY A 14 -4.50 -2.41 0.60
N GLY A 15 -3.60 -1.49 0.36
CA GLY A 15 -3.93 -0.06 0.21
C GLY A 15 -4.83 0.23 -0.99
N ALA A 16 -4.63 -0.49 -2.09
CA ALA A 16 -5.43 -0.30 -3.29
C ALA A 16 -6.86 -0.83 -3.12
N GLU A 17 -7.02 -1.96 -2.45
CA GLU A 17 -8.34 -2.52 -2.16
C GLU A 17 -9.09 -1.70 -1.10
N LYS A 18 -8.41 -1.02 -0.17
CA LYS A 18 -9.03 -0.01 0.72
C LYS A 18 -9.60 1.17 -0.08
N VAL A 19 -8.90 1.63 -1.11
CA VAL A 19 -9.42 2.67 -2.02
C VAL A 19 -10.61 2.16 -2.79
N LEU A 20 -10.55 0.94 -3.34
CA LEU A 20 -11.66 0.33 -4.06
C LEU A 20 -12.90 0.17 -3.15
N GLU A 21 -12.71 -0.26 -1.91
CA GLU A 21 -13.77 -0.35 -0.89
C GLU A 21 -14.41 1.02 -0.63
N ALA A 22 -13.62 2.06 -0.44
CA ALA A 22 -14.13 3.42 -0.24
C ALA A 22 -14.84 3.98 -1.49
N LEU A 23 -14.37 3.64 -2.69
CA LEU A 23 -15.06 3.99 -3.93
C LEU A 23 -16.40 3.26 -4.08
N HIS A 24 -16.45 1.98 -3.70
CA HIS A 24 -17.70 1.22 -3.73
C HIS A 24 -18.71 1.71 -2.67
N GLU A 25 -18.25 2.12 -1.48
CA GLU A 25 -19.11 2.79 -0.50
C GLU A 25 -19.67 4.12 -1.01
N LEU A 26 -18.88 4.86 -1.80
CA LEU A 26 -19.34 6.12 -2.43
C LEU A 26 -20.36 5.88 -3.55
N PHE A 27 -20.24 4.74 -4.25
CA PHE A 27 -21.11 4.32 -5.36
C PHE A 27 -21.56 2.87 -5.16
N PRO A 28 -22.47 2.60 -4.20
CA PRO A 28 -22.82 1.23 -3.79
C PRO A 28 -23.50 0.41 -4.88
N ASP A 29 -24.16 1.05 -5.84
CA ASP A 29 -24.82 0.38 -6.98
C ASP A 29 -23.85 0.16 -8.18
N ALA A 30 -22.59 0.59 -8.07
CA ALA A 30 -21.62 0.46 -9.15
C ALA A 30 -21.04 -0.96 -9.21
N PRO A 31 -21.20 -1.68 -10.34
CA PRO A 31 -20.51 -2.95 -10.53
C PRO A 31 -18.99 -2.76 -10.58
N VAL A 32 -18.26 -3.75 -10.09
CA VAL A 32 -16.79 -3.77 -10.10
C VAL A 32 -16.29 -4.71 -11.18
N TYR A 33 -15.65 -4.17 -12.19
CA TYR A 33 -15.01 -4.92 -13.26
C TYR A 33 -13.55 -5.20 -12.91
N THR A 34 -13.13 -6.46 -13.06
CA THR A 34 -11.75 -6.85 -12.73
C THR A 34 -11.26 -7.99 -13.60
N SER A 35 -9.95 -8.11 -13.79
CA SER A 35 -9.41 -9.21 -14.59
C SER A 35 -9.72 -10.57 -13.99
N VAL A 36 -9.46 -10.75 -12.69
CA VAL A 36 -9.78 -11.96 -11.91
C VAL A 36 -10.16 -11.59 -10.47
N TYR A 37 -11.07 -12.37 -9.90
CA TYR A 37 -11.47 -12.30 -8.49
C TYR A 37 -11.16 -13.64 -7.80
N LEU A 38 -10.37 -13.60 -6.73
CA LEU A 38 -9.83 -14.79 -6.05
C LEU A 38 -10.09 -14.71 -4.53
N PRO A 39 -11.36 -14.81 -4.08
CA PRO A 39 -11.74 -14.61 -2.68
C PRO A 39 -11.03 -15.57 -1.71
N GLN A 40 -10.65 -16.77 -2.14
CA GLN A 40 -9.93 -17.75 -1.32
C GLN A 40 -8.54 -17.28 -0.86
N TYR A 41 -7.98 -16.23 -1.48
CA TYR A 41 -6.70 -15.64 -1.08
C TYR A 41 -6.82 -14.40 -0.21
N LEU A 42 -8.06 -13.88 -0.01
CA LEU A 42 -8.33 -12.67 0.78
C LEU A 42 -8.40 -12.93 2.28
N GLY A 43 -8.42 -14.21 2.71
CA GLY A 43 -8.54 -14.55 4.12
C GLY A 43 -9.79 -13.91 4.77
N PRO A 44 -9.66 -13.28 5.94
CA PRO A 44 -10.80 -12.69 6.65
C PRO A 44 -11.43 -11.49 5.90
N HIS A 45 -10.72 -10.91 4.92
CA HIS A 45 -11.21 -9.79 4.13
C HIS A 45 -12.18 -10.19 2.99
N ALA A 46 -12.32 -11.49 2.69
CA ALA A 46 -13.25 -11.97 1.65
C ALA A 46 -14.69 -11.49 1.86
N LYS A 47 -15.12 -11.40 3.12
CA LYS A 47 -16.48 -10.95 3.50
C LYS A 47 -16.77 -9.49 3.07
N ARG A 48 -15.75 -8.66 2.89
CA ARG A 48 -15.92 -7.26 2.47
C ARG A 48 -16.44 -7.11 1.04
N PHE A 49 -16.22 -8.15 0.22
CA PHE A 49 -16.57 -8.18 -1.20
C PHE A 49 -17.75 -9.11 -1.51
N ALA A 50 -18.37 -9.73 -0.48
CA ALA A 50 -19.32 -10.83 -0.67
C ALA A 50 -20.60 -10.40 -1.41
N ASP A 51 -21.08 -9.18 -1.15
CA ASP A 51 -22.35 -8.66 -1.68
C ASP A 51 -22.14 -7.73 -2.89
N TRP A 52 -20.92 -7.66 -3.44
CA TRP A 52 -20.63 -6.78 -4.57
C TRP A 52 -20.96 -7.45 -5.90
N ASP A 53 -21.46 -6.68 -6.87
CA ASP A 53 -21.57 -7.10 -8.28
C ASP A 53 -20.16 -7.07 -8.93
N ILE A 54 -19.40 -8.17 -8.75
CA ILE A 54 -18.05 -8.31 -9.31
C ILE A 54 -18.11 -9.03 -10.65
N ARG A 55 -17.73 -8.32 -11.71
CA ARG A 55 -17.71 -8.81 -13.09
C ARG A 55 -16.28 -9.07 -13.51
N THR A 56 -15.97 -10.33 -13.80
CA THR A 56 -14.61 -10.77 -14.13
C THR A 56 -14.45 -10.98 -15.63
N SER A 57 -13.19 -10.91 -16.11
CA SER A 57 -12.87 -11.20 -17.50
C SER A 57 -12.88 -12.72 -17.79
N TYR A 58 -12.70 -13.07 -19.06
CA TYR A 58 -12.54 -14.46 -19.51
C TYR A 58 -11.39 -15.20 -18.80
N LEU A 59 -10.42 -14.49 -18.22
CA LEU A 59 -9.33 -15.10 -17.44
C LEU A 59 -9.83 -15.83 -16.19
N GLN A 60 -11.02 -15.47 -15.69
CA GLN A 60 -11.61 -16.12 -14.53
C GLN A 60 -11.82 -17.62 -14.73
N ASN A 61 -11.99 -18.08 -15.96
CA ASN A 61 -12.24 -19.48 -16.30
C ASN A 61 -10.96 -20.27 -16.56
N ILE A 62 -9.76 -19.63 -16.54
CA ILE A 62 -8.50 -20.31 -16.83
C ILE A 62 -8.04 -21.08 -15.59
N PRO A 63 -7.77 -22.41 -15.72
CA PRO A 63 -7.18 -23.20 -14.63
C PRO A 63 -5.82 -22.62 -14.20
N GLY A 64 -5.54 -22.62 -12.91
CA GLY A 64 -4.27 -22.11 -12.39
C GLY A 64 -4.08 -20.58 -12.46
N LYS A 65 -5.13 -19.81 -12.78
CA LYS A 65 -5.12 -18.33 -12.91
C LYS A 65 -4.41 -17.60 -11.77
N ALA A 66 -4.47 -18.11 -10.54
CA ALA A 66 -3.81 -17.50 -9.39
C ALA A 66 -2.27 -17.42 -9.52
N LYS A 67 -1.66 -18.32 -10.29
CA LYS A 67 -0.20 -18.33 -10.59
C LYS A 67 0.14 -17.54 -11.85
N LEU A 68 -0.85 -17.27 -12.70
CA LEU A 68 -0.68 -16.64 -14.02
C LEU A 68 -0.90 -15.12 -14.03
N ILE A 69 -1.14 -14.49 -12.87
CA ILE A 69 -1.38 -13.04 -12.76
C ILE A 69 -0.26 -12.23 -13.45
N SER A 70 1.01 -12.60 -13.29
CA SER A 70 2.10 -11.85 -13.93
C SER A 70 2.17 -12.08 -15.45
N PRO A 71 2.08 -13.30 -16.00
CA PRO A 71 1.96 -13.51 -17.44
C PRO A 71 0.74 -12.83 -18.08
N PHE A 72 -0.39 -12.78 -17.40
CA PHE A 72 -1.61 -12.15 -17.90
C PHE A 72 -1.47 -10.64 -18.16
N ARG A 73 -0.44 -9.98 -17.64
CA ARG A 73 -0.12 -8.58 -17.99
C ARG A 73 0.00 -8.36 -19.50
N LEU A 74 0.53 -9.32 -20.24
CA LEU A 74 0.65 -9.24 -21.68
C LEU A 74 -0.71 -9.19 -22.40
N LEU A 75 -1.76 -9.66 -21.74
CA LEU A 75 -3.13 -9.65 -22.26
C LEU A 75 -3.95 -8.46 -21.74
N SER A 76 -3.34 -7.54 -20.99
CA SER A 76 -4.05 -6.45 -20.31
C SER A 76 -5.02 -5.70 -21.22
N LYS A 77 -4.58 -5.29 -22.42
CA LYS A 77 -5.41 -4.56 -23.38
C LYS A 77 -6.63 -5.38 -23.78
N SER A 78 -6.45 -6.65 -24.16
CA SER A 78 -7.54 -7.57 -24.53
C SER A 78 -8.51 -7.82 -23.37
N ILE A 79 -7.98 -7.96 -22.15
CA ILE A 79 -8.77 -8.21 -20.94
C ILE A 79 -9.76 -7.07 -20.72
N PHE A 80 -9.28 -5.84 -20.66
CA PHE A 80 -10.12 -4.69 -20.30
C PHE A 80 -10.97 -4.21 -21.47
N GLN A 81 -10.57 -4.44 -22.71
CA GLN A 81 -11.41 -4.20 -23.89
C GLN A 81 -12.54 -5.23 -24.08
N SER A 82 -12.51 -6.36 -23.37
CA SER A 82 -13.58 -7.37 -23.45
C SER A 82 -14.86 -6.97 -22.68
N PHE A 83 -14.79 -5.94 -21.84
CA PHE A 83 -15.96 -5.46 -21.10
C PHE A 83 -16.75 -4.43 -21.89
N ASP A 84 -18.08 -4.46 -21.74
CA ASP A 84 -18.98 -3.45 -22.32
C ASP A 84 -19.33 -2.37 -21.30
N PHE A 85 -19.02 -1.12 -21.64
CA PHE A 85 -19.31 0.05 -20.82
C PHE A 85 -20.36 0.99 -21.46
N SER A 86 -21.12 0.54 -22.46
CA SER A 86 -22.07 1.36 -23.22
C SER A 86 -23.19 1.98 -22.40
N GLY A 87 -23.46 1.45 -21.21
CA GLY A 87 -24.55 1.91 -20.35
C GLY A 87 -24.14 2.82 -19.19
N TYR A 88 -22.88 3.27 -19.13
CA TYR A 88 -22.36 4.07 -18.02
C TYR A 88 -22.08 5.52 -18.42
N ASP A 89 -22.27 6.42 -17.46
CA ASP A 89 -21.93 7.84 -17.61
C ASP A 89 -20.49 8.11 -17.18
N VAL A 90 -20.06 7.44 -16.09
CA VAL A 90 -18.71 7.56 -15.51
C VAL A 90 -18.10 6.19 -15.24
N ILE A 91 -16.83 6.03 -15.59
CA ILE A 91 -16.03 4.86 -15.26
C ILE A 91 -14.88 5.34 -14.39
N ILE A 92 -14.70 4.72 -13.22
CA ILE A 92 -13.59 5.02 -12.31
C ILE A 92 -12.64 3.82 -12.30
N THR A 93 -11.43 3.99 -12.83
CA THR A 93 -10.39 2.97 -12.72
C THR A 93 -9.57 3.18 -11.46
N SER A 94 -9.37 2.12 -10.67
CA SER A 94 -8.43 2.05 -9.55
C SER A 94 -7.18 1.30 -10.06
N ALA A 95 -6.26 2.06 -10.65
CA ALA A 95 -5.11 1.53 -11.39
C ALA A 95 -3.91 1.32 -10.47
N THR A 96 -3.57 0.06 -10.17
CA THR A 96 -2.47 -0.28 -9.24
C THR A 96 -1.10 -0.33 -9.91
N GLY A 97 -1.06 -0.21 -11.25
CA GLY A 97 0.14 -0.41 -12.06
C GLY A 97 0.51 -1.88 -12.26
N ALA A 98 -0.37 -2.81 -11.92
CA ALA A 98 -0.16 -4.22 -12.19
C ALA A 98 -0.59 -4.60 -13.61
N TYR A 99 -1.70 -4.03 -14.07
CA TYR A 99 -2.27 -4.17 -15.41
C TYR A 99 -2.49 -2.79 -16.05
N LEU A 100 -3.20 -2.76 -17.19
CA LEU A 100 -3.55 -1.54 -17.93
C LEU A 100 -5.08 -1.34 -17.97
N PRO A 101 -5.74 -1.06 -16.81
CA PRO A 101 -7.20 -0.95 -16.76
C PRO A 101 -7.75 0.24 -17.56
N ASN A 102 -6.92 1.21 -17.89
CA ASN A 102 -7.28 2.35 -18.72
C ASN A 102 -7.41 1.99 -20.22
N SER A 103 -7.12 0.73 -20.61
CA SER A 103 -7.31 0.27 -22.01
C SER A 103 -8.75 -0.08 -22.36
N ILE A 104 -9.70 0.11 -21.46
CA ILE A 104 -11.14 -0.07 -21.72
C ILE A 104 -11.64 0.75 -22.91
N ASP A 105 -12.66 0.25 -23.56
CA ASP A 105 -13.45 1.05 -24.51
C ASP A 105 -14.55 1.80 -23.74
N LYS A 106 -14.25 3.04 -23.36
CA LYS A 106 -15.14 3.86 -22.51
C LYS A 106 -16.41 4.34 -23.20
N LYS A 107 -16.52 4.15 -24.52
CA LYS A 107 -17.64 4.66 -25.33
C LYS A 107 -17.83 6.18 -25.09
N LYS A 108 -19.03 6.56 -24.61
CA LYS A 108 -19.38 7.96 -24.29
C LYS A 108 -19.11 8.32 -22.82
N ALA A 109 -18.74 7.34 -21.99
CA ALA A 109 -18.51 7.58 -20.57
C ALA A 109 -17.25 8.42 -20.32
N LYS A 110 -17.26 9.20 -19.25
CA LYS A 110 -16.05 9.86 -18.73
C LYS A 110 -15.19 8.84 -17.98
N LEU A 111 -13.92 8.77 -18.32
CA LEU A 111 -12.94 7.89 -17.65
C LEU A 111 -12.10 8.68 -16.66
N ILE A 112 -12.32 8.41 -15.38
CA ILE A 112 -11.54 8.95 -14.27
C ILE A 112 -10.60 7.87 -13.76
N CYS A 113 -9.29 8.12 -13.73
CA CYS A 113 -8.31 7.16 -13.24
C CYS A 113 -7.77 7.59 -11.88
N TYR A 114 -8.15 6.84 -10.81
CA TYR A 114 -7.42 6.89 -9.55
C TYR A 114 -6.14 6.06 -9.70
N CYS A 115 -5.05 6.76 -9.91
CA CYS A 115 -3.74 6.15 -10.17
C CYS A 115 -2.99 5.92 -8.86
N HIS A 116 -2.84 4.66 -8.45
CA HIS A 116 -2.01 4.33 -7.28
C HIS A 116 -0.53 4.53 -7.59
N THR A 117 -0.12 4.14 -8.80
CA THR A 117 1.20 4.42 -9.39
C THR A 117 1.20 3.98 -10.85
N PRO A 118 1.90 4.66 -11.77
CA PRO A 118 2.25 4.09 -13.06
C PRO A 118 3.02 2.78 -12.90
N PRO A 119 2.91 1.81 -13.83
CA PRO A 119 3.51 0.48 -13.69
C PRO A 119 5.02 0.53 -13.39
N ARG A 120 5.44 0.34 -12.14
CA ARG A 120 6.83 0.45 -11.68
C ARG A 120 7.79 -0.40 -12.50
N TYR A 121 7.37 -1.63 -12.88
CA TYR A 121 8.19 -2.56 -13.65
C TYR A 121 8.46 -2.12 -15.09
N LEU A 122 7.64 -1.17 -15.62
CA LEU A 122 7.84 -0.59 -16.95
C LEU A 122 8.76 0.65 -16.93
N TYR A 123 8.83 1.36 -15.79
CA TYR A 123 9.48 2.66 -15.67
C TYR A 123 10.73 2.68 -14.77
N GLY A 124 11.26 1.49 -14.43
CA GLY A 124 12.56 1.36 -13.77
C GLY A 124 12.58 1.59 -12.27
N TYR A 125 11.42 1.58 -11.61
CA TYR A 125 11.33 1.65 -10.15
C TYR A 125 11.53 0.29 -9.49
N ALA A 126 11.88 0.30 -8.20
CA ALA A 126 12.08 -0.89 -7.41
C ALA A 126 10.83 -1.79 -7.39
N THR A 127 11.02 -3.09 -7.66
CA THR A 127 9.96 -4.10 -7.67
C THR A 127 10.26 -5.24 -6.71
N ALA A 128 9.21 -5.87 -6.21
CA ALA A 128 9.33 -6.96 -5.24
C ALA A 128 9.92 -8.27 -5.82
N ARG A 129 9.95 -8.43 -7.14
CA ARG A 129 10.47 -9.62 -7.80
C ARG A 129 11.85 -9.36 -8.40
N VAL A 130 12.80 -10.24 -8.09
CA VAL A 130 14.10 -10.27 -8.78
C VAL A 130 13.90 -10.90 -10.15
N LEU A 131 14.39 -10.23 -11.19
CA LEU A 131 14.46 -10.81 -12.53
C LEU A 131 15.37 -12.05 -12.51
N THR A 132 15.00 -13.06 -13.32
CA THR A 132 15.82 -14.28 -13.49
C THR A 132 17.27 -13.93 -13.88
N LYS A 133 18.23 -14.78 -13.46
CA LYS A 133 19.62 -14.69 -13.89
C LYS A 133 19.82 -15.12 -15.35
N ASN A 134 18.85 -15.79 -15.97
CA ASN A 134 18.93 -16.22 -17.36
C ASN A 134 18.82 -15.04 -18.32
N VAL A 135 19.87 -14.80 -19.10
CA VAL A 135 19.98 -13.65 -20.01
C VAL A 135 18.91 -13.66 -21.11
N LEU A 136 18.57 -14.82 -21.67
CA LEU A 136 17.55 -14.95 -22.71
C LEU A 136 16.17 -14.58 -22.17
N ILE A 137 15.79 -15.11 -21.01
CA ILE A 137 14.51 -14.78 -20.37
C ILE A 137 14.46 -13.29 -20.00
N LYS A 138 15.59 -12.73 -19.56
CA LYS A 138 15.70 -11.29 -19.26
C LYS A 138 15.47 -10.43 -20.50
N SER A 139 16.08 -10.79 -21.63
CA SER A 139 15.91 -10.06 -22.90
C SER A 139 14.47 -10.14 -23.42
N LEU A 140 13.85 -11.33 -23.38
CA LEU A 140 12.44 -11.50 -23.75
C LEU A 140 11.51 -10.67 -22.83
N ALA A 141 11.77 -10.67 -21.52
CA ALA A 141 11.00 -9.87 -20.57
C ALA A 141 11.17 -8.35 -20.82
N GLN A 142 12.35 -7.90 -21.21
CA GLN A 142 12.60 -6.49 -21.57
C GLN A 142 11.85 -6.08 -22.83
N MET A 143 11.81 -6.94 -23.86
CA MET A 143 11.04 -6.71 -25.08
C MET A 143 9.54 -6.67 -24.78
N ALA A 144 9.02 -7.60 -23.98
CA ALA A 144 7.63 -7.61 -23.53
C ALA A 144 7.29 -6.35 -22.74
N ASN A 145 8.16 -5.93 -21.82
CA ASN A 145 7.98 -4.69 -21.06
C ASN A 145 8.03 -3.44 -21.95
N HIS A 146 8.82 -3.46 -23.04
CA HIS A 146 8.82 -2.36 -23.99
C HIS A 146 7.46 -2.22 -24.70
N ILE A 147 6.89 -3.33 -25.18
CA ILE A 147 5.54 -3.35 -25.78
C ILE A 147 4.48 -2.89 -24.79
N LEU A 148 4.51 -3.42 -23.56
CA LEU A 148 3.59 -3.02 -22.50
C LEU A 148 3.70 -1.53 -22.17
N ARG A 149 4.90 -0.97 -22.17
CA ARG A 149 5.11 0.47 -21.91
C ARG A 149 4.53 1.34 -23.02
N MET A 150 4.66 0.92 -24.28
CA MET A 150 4.02 1.61 -25.41
C MET A 150 2.50 1.59 -25.26
N GLN A 151 1.92 0.43 -24.92
CA GLN A 151 0.48 0.28 -24.69
C GLN A 151 0.02 1.12 -23.49
N ASP A 152 0.78 1.13 -22.38
CA ASP A 152 0.48 1.93 -21.20
C ASP A 152 0.44 3.43 -21.53
N PHE A 153 1.44 3.92 -22.27
CA PHE A 153 1.46 5.30 -22.73
C PHE A 153 0.29 5.63 -23.67
N GLU A 154 0.03 4.75 -24.65
CA GLU A 154 -1.10 4.90 -25.57
C GLU A 154 -2.43 5.00 -24.82
N THR A 155 -2.67 4.07 -23.89
CA THR A 155 -3.93 4.00 -23.14
C THR A 155 -4.08 5.13 -22.12
N SER A 156 -2.98 5.78 -21.73
CA SER A 156 -3.03 6.96 -20.87
C SER A 156 -3.77 8.13 -21.51
N ALA A 157 -3.83 8.20 -22.85
CA ALA A 157 -4.58 9.21 -23.59
C ALA A 157 -6.11 9.03 -23.47
N ASN A 158 -6.57 7.83 -23.15
CA ASN A 158 -7.99 7.51 -22.98
C ASN A 158 -8.61 8.12 -21.71
N VAL A 159 -7.78 8.45 -20.74
CA VAL A 159 -8.21 8.99 -19.43
C VAL A 159 -8.55 10.47 -19.57
N ASP A 160 -9.78 10.83 -19.18
CA ASP A 160 -10.23 12.22 -19.16
C ASP A 160 -9.66 12.98 -17.94
N GLN A 161 -9.62 12.33 -16.78
CA GLN A 161 -9.05 12.91 -15.56
C GLN A 161 -8.24 11.90 -14.75
N TYR A 162 -6.99 12.26 -14.46
CA TYR A 162 -6.17 11.54 -13.51
C TYR A 162 -6.34 12.08 -12.09
N ILE A 163 -6.41 11.15 -11.12
CA ILE A 163 -6.33 11.45 -9.70
C ILE A 163 -5.09 10.74 -9.18
N ALA A 164 -4.17 11.49 -8.57
CA ALA A 164 -2.96 10.96 -7.95
C ALA A 164 -3.19 10.78 -6.44
N ASN A 165 -2.66 9.70 -5.89
CA ASN A 165 -2.72 9.43 -4.46
C ASN A 165 -1.66 10.18 -3.63
N SER A 166 -0.73 10.89 -4.29
CA SER A 166 0.40 11.63 -3.68
C SER A 166 1.04 12.58 -4.69
N GLU A 167 1.84 13.54 -4.23
CA GLU A 167 2.69 14.37 -5.11
C GLU A 167 3.69 13.51 -5.88
N GLU A 168 4.26 12.49 -5.23
CA GLU A 168 5.17 11.54 -5.87
C GLU A 168 4.50 10.88 -7.08
N VAL A 169 3.27 10.40 -6.94
CA VAL A 169 2.53 9.79 -8.06
C VAL A 169 2.06 10.83 -9.07
N ALA A 170 1.68 12.04 -8.65
CA ALA A 170 1.38 13.14 -9.57
C ALA A 170 2.58 13.47 -10.47
N ASN A 171 3.78 13.53 -9.90
CA ASN A 171 5.02 13.73 -10.63
C ASN A 171 5.32 12.58 -11.61
N ARG A 172 5.03 11.33 -11.22
CA ARG A 172 5.16 10.17 -12.12
C ARG A 172 4.16 10.22 -13.27
N ILE A 173 2.90 10.59 -13.02
CA ILE A 173 1.88 10.79 -14.06
C ILE A 173 2.36 11.87 -15.04
N LYS A 174 2.81 13.00 -14.54
CA LYS A 174 3.35 14.11 -15.37
C LYS A 174 4.55 13.64 -16.22
N LYS A 175 5.49 12.93 -15.58
CA LYS A 175 6.72 12.43 -16.23
C LYS A 175 6.45 11.42 -17.33
N PHE A 176 5.57 10.42 -17.05
CA PHE A 176 5.39 9.26 -17.94
C PHE A 176 4.22 9.42 -18.91
N TYR A 177 3.14 10.05 -18.48
CA TYR A 177 1.93 10.23 -19.29
C TYR A 177 1.77 11.63 -19.85
N ARG A 178 2.59 12.60 -19.39
CA ARG A 178 2.51 14.03 -19.79
C ARG A 178 1.13 14.62 -19.51
N LYS A 179 0.48 14.13 -18.46
CA LYS A 179 -0.86 14.55 -18.02
C LYS A 179 -0.77 15.23 -16.66
N ASP A 180 -1.67 16.17 -16.43
CA ASP A 180 -1.89 16.73 -15.10
C ASP A 180 -2.84 15.83 -14.30
N SER A 181 -2.82 15.95 -12.99
CA SER A 181 -3.68 15.18 -12.10
C SER A 181 -4.20 16.04 -10.95
N VAL A 182 -5.39 15.71 -10.47
CA VAL A 182 -5.89 16.21 -9.19
C VAL A 182 -5.37 15.29 -8.10
N MET A 183 -4.97 15.86 -6.96
CA MET A 183 -4.47 15.05 -5.85
C MET A 183 -5.61 14.74 -4.87
N VAL A 184 -5.82 13.45 -4.59
CA VAL A 184 -6.71 12.96 -3.53
C VAL A 184 -5.99 11.86 -2.77
N TYR A 185 -5.58 12.13 -1.55
CA TYR A 185 -4.88 11.17 -0.70
C TYR A 185 -5.75 9.95 -0.38
N PRO A 186 -5.18 8.73 -0.31
CA PRO A 186 -5.95 7.52 -0.10
C PRO A 186 -6.55 7.43 1.32
N PRO A 187 -7.62 6.64 1.52
CA PRO A 187 -8.26 6.43 2.80
C PRO A 187 -7.36 5.57 3.70
N ALA A 188 -6.55 6.18 4.55
CA ALA A 188 -5.62 5.44 5.40
C ALA A 188 -6.32 4.81 6.62
N PHE A 189 -7.29 5.49 7.21
CA PHE A 189 -8.02 5.04 8.40
C PHE A 189 -9.38 5.73 8.54
N GLU A 190 -10.26 5.18 9.38
CA GLU A 190 -11.54 5.79 9.77
C GLU A 190 -11.33 6.74 10.96
N GLU A 191 -11.91 7.94 10.92
CA GLU A 191 -11.77 8.95 12.00
C GLU A 191 -12.22 8.43 13.38
N SER A 192 -13.17 7.51 13.40
CA SER A 192 -13.61 6.81 14.61
C SER A 192 -12.45 6.18 15.40
N ARG A 193 -11.36 5.81 14.73
CA ARG A 193 -10.18 5.22 15.37
C ARG A 193 -9.48 6.23 16.31
N ILE A 194 -9.34 7.48 15.91
CA ILE A 194 -8.77 8.55 16.76
C ILE A 194 -9.75 8.89 17.88
N LYS A 195 -11.02 9.16 17.56
CA LYS A 195 -12.06 9.51 18.54
C LYS A 195 -12.21 8.47 19.65
N ASN A 196 -12.23 7.19 19.30
CA ASN A 196 -12.31 6.09 20.27
C ASN A 196 -11.05 6.01 21.16
N GLN A 197 -9.90 6.44 20.66
CA GLN A 197 -8.67 6.49 21.46
C GLN A 197 -8.72 7.62 22.49
N GLU A 198 -9.19 8.80 22.10
CA GLU A 198 -9.36 9.93 23.01
C GLU A 198 -10.33 9.58 24.16
N LEU A 199 -11.49 8.99 23.86
CA LEU A 199 -12.45 8.53 24.86
C LEU A 199 -11.85 7.49 25.84
N ARG A 200 -10.96 6.62 25.38
CA ARG A 200 -10.26 5.64 26.24
C ARG A 200 -9.25 6.32 27.18
N ILE A 201 -8.59 7.38 26.71
CA ILE A 201 -7.61 8.15 27.49
C ILE A 201 -8.34 8.95 28.57
N GLU A 202 -9.42 9.65 28.23
CA GLU A 202 -10.25 10.41 29.16
C GLU A 202 -10.82 9.52 30.27
N LYS A 203 -11.36 8.34 29.92
CA LYS A 203 -11.87 7.36 30.89
C LYS A 203 -10.81 6.83 31.86
N LYS A 204 -9.53 6.76 31.42
CA LYS A 204 -8.43 6.30 32.29
C LYS A 204 -7.76 7.41 33.09
N ASN A 205 -8.16 8.66 32.90
CA ASN A 205 -7.59 9.85 33.57
C ASN A 205 -6.04 9.92 33.48
N THR A 206 -5.46 9.38 32.41
CA THR A 206 -4.04 9.32 32.18
C THR A 206 -3.64 10.33 31.09
N LYS A 207 -2.66 11.20 31.39
CA LYS A 207 -2.01 11.99 30.33
C LYS A 207 -1.45 11.04 29.29
N TYR A 208 -1.83 11.25 28.01
CA TYR A 208 -1.26 10.48 26.92
C TYR A 208 0.25 10.76 26.84
N GLN A 209 1.01 9.78 27.23
CA GLN A 209 2.45 9.75 27.01
C GLN A 209 2.71 8.67 25.97
N ILE A 210 3.73 8.86 25.12
CA ILE A 210 4.28 7.73 24.34
C ILE A 210 4.50 6.62 25.34
N PRO A 211 3.87 5.46 25.18
CA PRO A 211 4.04 4.38 26.16
C PRO A 211 5.52 4.20 26.44
N ASN A 212 5.91 3.93 27.67
CA ASN A 212 7.27 3.52 28.00
C ASN A 212 7.50 2.14 27.39
N SER A 213 7.20 2.06 26.09
CA SER A 213 7.14 0.86 25.29
C SER A 213 8.57 0.43 25.00
N ARG A 214 8.76 -0.86 25.09
CA ARG A 214 10.07 -1.47 24.94
C ARG A 214 10.40 -1.88 23.50
N TYR A 215 9.53 -1.62 22.49
CA TYR A 215 9.76 -2.12 21.13
C TYR A 215 9.49 -1.11 20.02
N TYR A 216 10.20 -1.29 18.90
CA TYR A 216 9.88 -0.68 17.62
C TYR A 216 8.97 -1.61 16.80
N VAL A 217 8.24 -1.09 15.84
CA VAL A 217 7.36 -1.88 14.97
C VAL A 217 7.72 -1.65 13.50
N ALA A 218 7.66 -2.69 12.70
CA ALA A 218 7.75 -2.65 11.24
C ALA A 218 6.76 -3.66 10.64
N GLY A 219 6.42 -3.53 9.35
CA GLY A 219 5.51 -4.53 8.78
C GLY A 219 4.94 -4.19 7.42
N GLY A 220 3.76 -4.78 7.15
CA GLY A 220 3.06 -4.73 5.87
C GLY A 220 3.42 -5.90 4.96
N ARG A 221 3.36 -5.70 3.63
CA ARG A 221 3.86 -6.72 2.70
C ARG A 221 5.39 -6.79 2.82
N LEU A 222 5.92 -7.90 3.34
CA LEU A 222 7.36 -8.08 3.51
C LEU A 222 8.00 -8.41 2.15
N ALA A 223 8.33 -7.35 1.42
CA ALA A 223 8.91 -7.39 0.07
C ALA A 223 10.22 -6.58 0.05
N ARG A 224 11.15 -6.93 -0.86
CA ARG A 224 12.50 -6.33 -0.90
C ARG A 224 12.53 -4.79 -0.87
N PRO A 225 11.69 -4.05 -1.63
CA PRO A 225 11.70 -2.59 -1.58
C PRO A 225 11.29 -1.98 -0.23
N LYS A 226 10.86 -2.80 0.73
CA LYS A 226 10.54 -2.36 2.10
C LYS A 226 11.74 -2.44 3.05
N HIS A 227 12.85 -3.03 2.61
CA HIS A 227 14.13 -3.11 3.35
C HIS A 227 13.98 -3.51 4.83
N ILE A 228 13.13 -4.49 5.10
CA ILE A 228 12.95 -5.02 6.48
C ILE A 228 14.22 -5.66 7.00
N ASP A 229 15.06 -6.21 6.11
CA ASP A 229 16.40 -6.73 6.46
C ASP A 229 17.31 -5.65 7.05
N LEU A 230 17.27 -4.42 6.53
CA LEU A 230 18.00 -3.27 7.06
C LEU A 230 17.47 -2.90 8.45
N ILE A 231 16.15 -2.90 8.63
CA ILE A 231 15.52 -2.62 9.94
C ILE A 231 15.94 -3.68 10.98
N ILE A 232 15.90 -4.97 10.62
CA ILE A 232 16.33 -6.06 11.51
C ILE A 232 17.77 -5.88 11.92
N LYS A 233 18.70 -5.66 10.97
CA LYS A 233 20.12 -5.47 11.23
C LYS A 233 20.39 -4.28 12.17
N ALA A 234 19.69 -3.15 11.95
CA ALA A 234 19.82 -1.97 12.82
C ALA A 234 19.34 -2.26 14.26
N CYS A 235 18.20 -2.95 14.40
CA CYS A 235 17.69 -3.31 15.73
C CYS A 235 18.55 -4.34 16.45
N LEU A 236 19.14 -5.31 15.73
CA LEU A 236 20.10 -6.25 16.29
C LEU A 236 21.37 -5.53 16.77
N GLN A 237 21.92 -4.61 15.98
CA GLN A 237 23.11 -3.82 16.35
C GLN A 237 22.86 -2.93 17.57
N LEU A 238 21.67 -2.39 17.73
CA LEU A 238 21.28 -1.57 18.89
C LEU A 238 20.78 -2.39 20.08
N GLU A 239 20.59 -3.66 19.88
CA GLU A 239 19.98 -4.57 20.85
C GLU A 239 18.60 -4.11 21.32
N VAL A 240 17.79 -3.48 20.46
CA VAL A 240 16.44 -3.02 20.75
C VAL A 240 15.38 -4.00 20.25
N PRO A 241 14.25 -4.18 20.99
CA PRO A 241 13.19 -5.06 20.56
C PRO A 241 12.44 -4.52 19.34
N LEU A 242 12.17 -5.42 18.38
CA LEU A 242 11.43 -5.15 17.15
C LEU A 242 10.31 -6.18 16.94
N LYS A 243 9.11 -5.71 16.68
CA LYS A 243 7.96 -6.53 16.25
C LYS A 243 7.71 -6.32 14.78
N ILE A 244 7.63 -7.41 14.01
CA ILE A 244 7.41 -7.38 12.57
C ILE A 244 6.12 -8.12 12.26
N PHE A 245 5.16 -7.42 11.63
CA PHE A 245 3.91 -8.03 11.19
C PHE A 245 3.81 -8.04 9.66
N GLY A 246 3.04 -8.98 9.12
CA GLY A 246 2.76 -9.09 7.69
C GLY A 246 3.25 -10.40 7.09
N LYS A 247 2.99 -10.53 5.78
CA LYS A 247 3.28 -11.74 5.01
C LYS A 247 4.50 -11.57 4.14
N GLY A 248 5.37 -12.60 4.15
CA GLY A 248 6.49 -12.70 3.22
C GLY A 248 6.06 -12.77 1.77
N PHE A 249 6.74 -12.05 0.89
CA PHE A 249 6.48 -12.03 -0.54
C PHE A 249 7.72 -12.43 -1.33
N ALA A 250 7.56 -13.31 -2.33
CA ALA A 250 8.61 -13.76 -3.25
C ALA A 250 9.88 -14.29 -2.55
N GLY A 251 9.70 -15.08 -1.48
CA GLY A 251 10.79 -15.72 -0.70
C GLY A 251 11.49 -14.79 0.29
N TYR A 252 11.16 -13.50 0.33
CA TYR A 252 11.84 -12.56 1.21
C TYR A 252 11.59 -12.82 2.71
N GLY A 253 10.44 -13.38 3.07
CA GLY A 253 10.17 -13.77 4.46
C GLY A 253 11.21 -14.74 5.03
N GLU A 254 11.59 -15.76 4.27
CA GLU A 254 12.61 -16.75 4.67
C GLU A 254 14.00 -16.09 4.84
N GLU A 255 14.36 -15.18 3.93
CA GLU A 255 15.62 -14.41 4.05
C GLU A 255 15.64 -13.58 5.34
N LEU A 256 14.52 -12.92 5.68
CA LEU A 256 14.38 -12.13 6.89
C LEU A 256 14.50 -12.99 8.15
N SER A 257 13.88 -14.18 8.14
CA SER A 257 13.97 -15.13 9.25
C SER A 257 15.42 -15.58 9.50
N GLN A 258 16.16 -15.87 8.43
CA GLN A 258 17.58 -16.25 8.53
C GLN A 258 18.45 -15.13 9.10
N ILE A 259 18.16 -13.86 8.78
CA ILE A 259 18.89 -12.71 9.33
C ILE A 259 18.60 -12.53 10.82
N ALA A 260 17.32 -12.67 11.21
CA ALA A 260 16.89 -12.50 12.60
C ALA A 260 17.31 -13.68 13.50
N HIS A 261 17.33 -14.90 12.95
CA HIS A 261 17.55 -16.16 13.66
C HIS A 261 18.55 -17.05 12.92
N PRO A 262 19.87 -16.79 12.99
CA PRO A 262 20.88 -17.52 12.21
C PRO A 262 20.93 -19.04 12.48
N LYS A 263 20.33 -19.52 13.57
CA LYS A 263 20.31 -20.94 13.97
C LYS A 263 19.21 -21.80 13.36
N GLY A 264 18.56 -21.34 12.27
CA GLY A 264 17.76 -22.24 11.41
C GLY A 264 16.27 -22.31 11.66
N THR A 265 15.66 -21.27 12.23
CA THR A 265 14.19 -21.17 12.35
C THR A 265 13.58 -20.70 11.03
N SER A 266 12.63 -21.45 10.46
CA SER A 266 11.90 -21.01 9.25
C SER A 266 10.97 -19.83 9.55
N PHE A 267 10.61 -19.05 8.52
CA PHE A 267 9.71 -17.90 8.68
C PHE A 267 8.33 -18.33 9.23
N SER A 268 7.81 -19.46 8.79
CA SER A 268 6.54 -20.03 9.27
C SER A 268 6.62 -20.45 10.74
N GLU A 269 7.73 -21.01 11.17
CA GLU A 269 7.99 -21.34 12.59
C GLU A 269 8.19 -20.07 13.41
N ALA A 270 8.98 -19.10 12.92
CA ALA A 270 9.18 -17.82 13.59
C ALA A 270 7.87 -17.03 13.78
N ALA A 271 6.99 -17.05 12.77
CA ALA A 271 5.67 -16.41 12.84
C ALA A 271 4.66 -17.15 13.75
N ASN A 272 4.86 -18.46 13.99
CA ASN A 272 4.02 -19.26 14.88
C ASN A 272 4.53 -19.30 16.33
N LEU A 273 5.79 -18.94 16.57
CA LEU A 273 6.38 -18.84 17.91
C LEU A 273 5.90 -17.57 18.60
N LYS A 274 4.65 -17.57 19.06
CA LYS A 274 3.99 -16.44 19.72
C LYS A 274 4.70 -15.92 20.99
N PHE A 275 5.72 -16.60 21.53
CA PHE A 275 6.56 -16.18 22.65
C PHE A 275 7.85 -16.97 22.66
N GLN A 276 8.94 -16.45 22.14
CA GLN A 276 10.25 -17.03 22.49
C GLN A 276 10.72 -16.48 23.82
N LYS A 277 10.92 -17.40 24.80
CA LYS A 277 11.53 -17.12 26.11
C LYS A 277 13.04 -16.84 26.04
N ASP A 278 13.65 -16.89 24.87
CA ASP A 278 15.12 -16.98 24.70
C ASP A 278 15.81 -15.65 24.43
N GLY A 279 15.29 -14.55 24.94
CA GLY A 279 16.00 -13.26 24.86
C GLY A 279 16.14 -12.66 23.45
N ASN A 280 15.56 -13.26 22.41
CA ASN A 280 15.60 -12.73 21.06
C ASN A 280 14.71 -11.48 20.96
N LYS A 281 15.32 -10.39 20.52
CA LYS A 281 14.69 -9.07 20.45
C LYS A 281 13.85 -8.86 19.17
N ILE A 282 13.91 -9.79 18.20
CA ILE A 282 13.17 -9.71 16.93
C ILE A 282 12.02 -10.72 16.94
N GLU A 283 10.78 -10.23 16.81
CA GLU A 283 9.57 -11.04 16.85
C GLU A 283 8.79 -10.90 15.54
N PHE A 284 8.57 -12.01 14.82
CA PHE A 284 7.68 -12.07 13.67
C PHE A 284 6.27 -12.49 14.10
N LEU A 285 5.27 -11.67 13.78
CA LEU A 285 3.88 -11.86 14.19
C LEU A 285 3.00 -12.49 13.10
N GLY A 286 3.53 -12.63 11.87
CA GLY A 286 2.72 -13.03 10.74
C GLY A 286 1.66 -11.98 10.35
N GLU A 287 0.60 -12.43 9.68
CA GLU A 287 -0.55 -11.57 9.37
C GLU A 287 -1.36 -11.33 10.65
N VAL A 288 -1.54 -10.07 11.03
CA VAL A 288 -2.30 -9.65 12.20
C VAL A 288 -3.66 -9.07 11.80
N ARG A 289 -4.66 -9.21 12.67
CA ARG A 289 -5.97 -8.58 12.47
C ARG A 289 -5.84 -7.06 12.61
N GLU A 290 -6.81 -6.34 12.07
CA GLU A 290 -6.82 -4.86 12.08
C GLU A 290 -6.69 -4.30 13.51
N GLU A 291 -7.45 -4.84 14.47
CA GLU A 291 -7.41 -4.42 15.88
C GLU A 291 -6.03 -4.67 16.51
N GLU A 292 -5.42 -5.82 16.22
CA GLU A 292 -4.08 -6.19 16.71
C GLU A 292 -3.02 -5.24 16.13
N LYS A 293 -3.14 -4.89 14.84
CA LYS A 293 -2.26 -3.91 14.18
C LYS A 293 -2.32 -2.54 14.86
N TRP A 294 -3.51 -2.07 15.20
CA TRP A 294 -3.67 -0.81 15.92
C TRP A 294 -3.10 -0.85 17.33
N GLU A 295 -3.25 -1.98 18.05
CA GLU A 295 -2.61 -2.15 19.37
C GLU A 295 -1.06 -2.19 19.24
N LEU A 296 -0.53 -2.82 18.18
CA LEU A 296 0.91 -2.82 17.91
C LEU A 296 1.43 -1.39 17.72
N TYR A 297 0.75 -0.57 16.91
CA TYR A 297 1.13 0.83 16.75
C TYR A 297 1.05 1.59 18.07
N ARG A 298 -0.10 1.57 18.77
CA ARG A 298 -0.30 2.32 20.02
C ARG A 298 0.74 2.03 21.10
N ASN A 299 1.25 0.80 21.13
CA ASN A 299 2.22 0.37 22.13
C ASN A 299 3.66 0.39 21.61
N ALA A 300 3.91 0.80 20.39
CA ALA A 300 5.25 0.92 19.83
C ALA A 300 5.88 2.26 20.20
N LYS A 301 7.19 2.29 20.29
CA LYS A 301 8.01 3.49 20.47
C LYS A 301 7.99 4.36 19.22
N ALA A 302 8.16 3.70 18.06
CA ALA A 302 8.00 4.28 16.74
C ALA A 302 7.78 3.17 15.69
N LEU A 303 7.20 3.54 14.54
CA LEU A 303 7.24 2.75 13.33
C LEU A 303 8.59 2.96 12.64
N LEU A 304 9.30 1.88 12.31
CA LEU A 304 10.47 1.91 11.43
C LEU A 304 10.05 1.63 9.99
N PHE A 305 10.37 2.55 9.08
CA PHE A 305 9.90 2.52 7.71
C PHE A 305 11.03 2.80 6.72
N ALA A 306 11.52 1.76 6.06
CA ALA A 306 12.69 1.80 5.17
C ALA A 306 12.31 1.64 3.68
N SER A 307 11.05 1.94 3.32
CA SER A 307 10.55 1.71 1.96
C SER A 307 11.23 2.62 0.95
N GLU A 308 11.75 2.00 -0.12
CA GLU A 308 12.27 2.68 -1.31
C GLU A 308 11.12 2.97 -2.29
N ASP A 309 11.12 4.15 -2.90
CA ASP A 309 10.12 4.57 -3.90
C ASP A 309 8.67 4.43 -3.44
N GLU A 310 8.37 4.70 -2.17
CA GLU A 310 7.02 4.58 -1.65
C GLU A 310 6.04 5.50 -2.38
N ASP A 311 4.88 4.97 -2.79
CA ASP A 311 3.89 5.76 -3.53
C ASP A 311 3.19 6.79 -2.63
N PHE A 312 2.81 6.39 -1.40
CA PHE A 312 2.16 7.28 -0.42
C PHE A 312 2.62 7.00 1.02
N GLY A 313 2.58 5.73 1.44
CA GLY A 313 2.91 5.37 2.82
C GLY A 313 1.70 5.32 3.75
N ILE A 314 0.74 4.44 3.50
CA ILE A 314 -0.44 4.25 4.36
C ILE A 314 -0.03 3.85 5.79
N MET A 315 0.94 2.96 5.97
CA MET A 315 1.41 2.52 7.29
C MET A 315 1.96 3.66 8.17
N PRO A 316 2.81 4.57 7.69
CA PRO A 316 3.16 5.80 8.38
C PRO A 316 1.96 6.59 8.89
N VAL A 317 0.93 6.74 8.07
CA VAL A 317 -0.30 7.46 8.46
C VAL A 317 -1.09 6.69 9.52
N GLU A 318 -1.26 5.38 9.37
CA GLU A 318 -1.91 4.52 10.38
C GLU A 318 -1.19 4.61 11.74
N SER A 319 0.16 4.56 11.72
CA SER A 319 0.99 4.73 12.92
C SER A 319 0.77 6.08 13.58
N MET A 320 0.79 7.17 12.80
CA MET A 320 0.53 8.52 13.30
C MET A 320 -0.90 8.68 13.84
N ALA A 321 -1.90 8.09 13.19
CA ALA A 321 -3.28 8.09 13.66
C ALA A 321 -3.43 7.35 15.01
N ALA A 322 -2.60 6.33 15.25
CA ALA A 322 -2.48 5.66 16.54
C ALA A 322 -1.68 6.49 17.58
N GLY A 323 -1.17 7.65 17.22
CA GLY A 323 -0.35 8.52 18.06
C GLY A 323 1.13 8.14 18.10
N THR A 324 1.58 7.24 17.24
CA THR A 324 2.94 6.71 17.23
C THR A 324 3.75 7.35 16.11
N PRO A 325 4.90 7.99 16.43
CA PRO A 325 5.75 8.63 15.45
C PRO A 325 6.45 7.63 14.52
N VAL A 326 7.04 8.14 13.45
CA VAL A 326 7.65 7.33 12.39
C VAL A 326 9.12 7.68 12.23
N ILE A 327 9.99 6.68 12.14
CA ILE A 327 11.37 6.86 11.68
C ILE A 327 11.43 6.31 10.25
N ALA A 328 11.58 7.18 9.27
CA ALA A 328 11.42 6.83 7.86
C ALA A 328 12.65 7.14 7.00
N TYR A 329 12.92 6.27 6.02
CA TYR A 329 13.79 6.63 4.90
C TYR A 329 13.14 7.75 4.08
N ARG A 330 13.90 8.80 3.77
CA ARG A 330 13.40 9.98 3.03
C ARG A 330 13.25 9.66 1.54
N SER A 331 12.17 8.97 1.17
CA SER A 331 11.93 8.55 -0.22
C SER A 331 10.45 8.46 -0.55
N GLY A 332 10.04 9.06 -1.68
CA GLY A 332 8.67 9.01 -2.18
C GLY A 332 7.63 9.67 -1.27
N GLY A 333 6.41 9.19 -1.32
CA GLY A 333 5.23 9.81 -0.69
C GLY A 333 5.27 9.88 0.85
N VAL A 334 6.19 9.16 1.52
CA VAL A 334 6.34 9.32 2.98
C VAL A 334 6.77 10.73 3.38
N GLN A 335 7.43 11.46 2.50
CA GLN A 335 7.84 12.85 2.71
C GLN A 335 6.63 13.81 2.79
N GLU A 336 5.51 13.40 2.20
CA GLU A 336 4.26 14.16 2.25
C GLU A 336 3.45 13.84 3.52
N THR A 337 3.64 12.67 4.11
CA THR A 337 2.85 12.22 5.26
C THR A 337 3.50 12.58 6.59
N VAL A 338 4.79 12.34 6.73
CA VAL A 338 5.56 12.61 7.95
C VAL A 338 6.10 14.04 7.95
N ILE A 339 6.05 14.73 9.09
CA ILE A 339 6.69 16.03 9.32
C ILE A 339 7.95 15.78 10.16
N ASP A 340 9.12 16.09 9.57
CA ASP A 340 10.40 15.87 10.23
C ASP A 340 10.49 16.58 11.59
N LYS A 341 10.95 15.86 12.60
CA LYS A 341 11.10 16.30 14.00
C LYS A 341 9.80 16.71 14.70
N VAL A 342 8.64 16.54 14.06
CA VAL A 342 7.31 16.83 14.64
C VAL A 342 6.51 15.55 14.79
N THR A 343 6.32 14.80 13.70
CA THR A 343 5.58 13.54 13.70
C THR A 343 6.47 12.32 13.47
N GLY A 344 7.75 12.54 13.29
CA GLY A 344 8.74 11.50 13.06
C GLY A 344 10.13 12.06 12.82
N LEU A 345 11.02 11.21 12.35
CA LEU A 345 12.39 11.56 11.98
C LEU A 345 12.75 10.90 10.65
N PHE A 346 13.39 11.62 9.76
CA PHE A 346 13.92 11.06 8.53
C PHE A 346 15.40 10.68 8.66
N TYR A 347 15.79 9.64 7.88
CA TYR A 347 17.18 9.33 7.57
C TYR A 347 17.34 9.24 6.05
N ASP A 348 18.55 9.56 5.53
CA ASP A 348 18.74 9.91 4.12
C ASP A 348 19.47 8.83 3.30
N GLU A 349 19.98 7.77 3.94
CA GLU A 349 20.69 6.68 3.26
C GLU A 349 20.12 5.31 3.65
N LEU A 350 19.83 4.45 2.67
CA LEU A 350 19.42 3.06 2.90
C LEU A 350 20.61 2.20 3.38
N LYS A 351 21.14 2.56 4.56
CA LYS A 351 22.23 1.87 5.24
C LYS A 351 21.88 1.64 6.71
N VAL A 352 22.41 0.56 7.26
CA VAL A 352 22.19 0.20 8.67
C VAL A 352 22.65 1.32 9.60
N GLU A 353 23.82 1.90 9.32
CA GLU A 353 24.43 2.95 10.13
C GLU A 353 23.58 4.22 10.17
N SER A 354 22.95 4.59 9.04
CA SER A 354 22.05 5.74 8.95
C SER A 354 20.80 5.54 9.79
N LEU A 355 20.16 4.37 9.71
CA LEU A 355 19.01 4.04 10.55
C LEU A 355 19.38 3.95 12.03
N VAL A 356 20.53 3.35 12.38
CA VAL A 356 21.06 3.29 13.76
C VAL A 356 21.24 4.70 14.32
N ALA A 357 21.83 5.61 13.55
CA ALA A 357 22.00 7.01 13.97
C ALA A 357 20.63 7.70 14.19
N ALA A 358 19.66 7.47 13.28
CA ALA A 358 18.32 8.02 13.41
C ALA A 358 17.58 7.49 14.65
N ILE A 359 17.67 6.19 14.95
CA ILE A 359 17.08 5.60 16.16
C ILE A 359 17.69 6.22 17.41
N LYS A 360 19.03 6.35 17.48
CA LYS A 360 19.72 6.98 18.62
C LYS A 360 19.37 8.45 18.79
N GLN A 361 19.16 9.18 17.69
CA GLN A 361 18.68 10.57 17.71
C GLN A 361 17.25 10.65 18.20
N PHE A 362 16.36 9.81 17.66
CA PHE A 362 14.95 9.73 18.04
C PHE A 362 14.77 9.45 19.54
N ASP A 363 15.60 8.59 20.12
CA ASP A 363 15.54 8.25 21.55
C ASP A 363 15.80 9.43 22.49
N LYS A 364 16.43 10.49 21.98
CA LYS A 364 16.67 11.75 22.72
C LYS A 364 15.55 12.79 22.49
N MET A 365 14.62 12.52 21.55
CA MET A 365 13.54 13.45 21.20
C MET A 365 12.31 13.22 22.07
N LYS A 366 11.51 14.28 22.22
CA LYS A 366 10.20 14.22 22.87
C LYS A 366 9.16 14.70 21.85
N LEU A 367 8.59 13.75 21.10
CA LEU A 367 7.52 14.04 20.16
C LEU A 367 6.15 13.93 20.85
N ASN A 368 5.20 14.78 20.44
CA ASN A 368 3.86 14.76 20.99
C ASN A 368 2.95 13.86 20.15
N PRO A 369 2.36 12.80 20.72
CA PRO A 369 1.42 11.93 20.01
C PRO A 369 0.23 12.65 19.36
N LYS A 370 -0.25 13.75 19.96
CA LYS A 370 -1.34 14.54 19.39
C LYS A 370 -0.96 15.21 18.07
N ASP A 371 0.30 15.58 17.88
CA ASP A 371 0.76 16.14 16.61
C ASP A 371 0.75 15.08 15.50
N CYS A 372 1.08 13.82 15.85
CA CYS A 372 0.94 12.68 14.94
C CYS A 372 -0.53 12.49 14.53
N GLN A 373 -1.45 12.45 15.50
CA GLN A 373 -2.88 12.28 15.24
C GLN A 373 -3.44 13.42 14.38
N LYS A 374 -3.16 14.67 14.74
CA LYS A 374 -3.58 15.85 13.98
C LYS A 374 -3.05 15.83 12.54
N ARG A 375 -1.81 15.36 12.34
CA ARG A 375 -1.26 15.18 11.00
C ARG A 375 -2.02 14.13 10.23
N ALA A 376 -2.32 12.99 10.85
CA ALA A 376 -3.01 11.87 10.24
C ALA A 376 -4.44 12.21 9.78
N GLU A 377 -5.17 13.11 10.46
CA GLU A 377 -6.53 13.54 10.11
C GLU A 377 -6.65 13.99 8.64
N LYS A 378 -5.58 14.55 8.08
CA LYS A 378 -5.52 14.94 6.66
C LYS A 378 -5.65 13.78 5.68
N PHE A 379 -5.61 12.55 6.15
CA PHE A 379 -5.59 11.32 5.35
C PHE A 379 -6.70 10.35 5.77
N SER A 380 -7.77 10.87 6.39
CA SER A 380 -8.91 10.06 6.81
C SER A 380 -9.75 9.57 5.63
N LYS A 381 -10.52 8.50 5.86
CA LYS A 381 -11.46 7.96 4.88
C LYS A 381 -12.57 8.96 4.55
N GLU A 382 -13.06 9.67 5.55
CA GLU A 382 -14.11 10.66 5.41
C GLU A 382 -13.66 11.80 4.48
N ARG A 383 -12.42 12.26 4.64
CA ARG A 383 -11.83 13.26 3.74
C ARG A 383 -11.71 12.73 2.31
N PHE A 384 -11.19 11.51 2.14
CA PHE A 384 -11.11 10.86 0.83
C PHE A 384 -12.47 10.80 0.13
N MET A 385 -13.51 10.34 0.84
CA MET A 385 -14.86 10.23 0.31
C MET A 385 -15.41 11.58 -0.19
N ASN A 386 -15.20 12.63 0.61
CA ASN A 386 -15.65 13.99 0.28
C ASN A 386 -14.91 14.55 -0.95
N GLU A 387 -13.60 14.37 -1.04
CA GLU A 387 -12.79 14.84 -2.17
C GLU A 387 -13.09 14.07 -3.45
N MET A 388 -13.18 12.74 -3.38
CA MET A 388 -13.55 11.91 -4.52
C MET A 388 -14.94 12.27 -5.08
N LYS A 389 -15.91 12.47 -4.19
CA LYS A 389 -17.26 12.90 -4.61
C LYS A 389 -17.21 14.22 -5.38
N LYS A 390 -16.46 15.21 -4.89
CA LYS A 390 -16.32 16.51 -5.58
C LYS A 390 -15.70 16.35 -6.97
N VAL A 391 -14.61 15.58 -7.07
CA VAL A 391 -13.93 15.34 -8.36
C VAL A 391 -14.87 14.64 -9.34
N VAL A 392 -15.51 13.54 -8.92
CA VAL A 392 -16.40 12.77 -9.80
C VAL A 392 -17.57 13.62 -10.28
N MET A 393 -18.21 14.40 -9.39
CA MET A 393 -19.34 15.28 -9.77
C MET A 393 -18.90 16.37 -10.74
N LEU A 394 -17.73 16.97 -10.55
CA LEU A 394 -17.21 18.02 -11.46
C LEU A 394 -17.01 17.49 -12.88
N TYR A 395 -16.43 16.30 -13.04
CA TYR A 395 -16.13 15.74 -14.36
C TYR A 395 -17.27 14.95 -14.99
N ALA A 396 -18.27 14.53 -14.21
CA ALA A 396 -19.48 13.91 -14.74
C ALA A 396 -20.42 14.89 -15.41
N THR A 397 -20.33 16.19 -15.05
CA THR A 397 -21.21 17.26 -15.58
C THR A 397 -20.56 18.12 -16.66
N SER A 398 -19.27 17.97 -16.90
CA SER A 398 -18.50 18.62 -17.97
C SER A 398 -18.43 17.73 -19.23
#